data_612021f48915f0734b958d123290c804
#
_entry.id   612021f48915f0734b958d123290c804
#
_cell.length_a   1.000
_cell.length_b   1.000
_cell.length_c   1.000
_cell.angle_alpha   90.00
_cell.angle_beta   90.00
_cell.angle_gamma   90.00
#
_symmetry.space_group_name_H-M   'P 1'
#
loop_
_entity.id
_entity.type
_entity.pdbx_description
1 polymer ?
#
loop_
_entity_poly.entity_id
_entity_poly.type
_entity_poly.pdbx_seq_one_letter_code
_entity_poly.pdbx_strand_id
1 'polypeptide(L)'
;MYSEEWNQVIKTYEAYKESLSVFRKYSNKTEDLSKALHNIHGSSNLDCYYALEVLRYMPDEVCIGLLDDLFYVFIYSNDSWSCYAKSIILRLVNDELVKMITDLANKYAQNTTDGENIKNITQLLYECKLKNSLYEETYVLFSKKHLSALIAEDFFDDEEYRYIINA
;
A
#
# COMPACT_ATOMS: atom_id res chain seq x y z
N MET A 1 21.11 -23.44 -27.52
CA MET A 1 19.72 -23.96 -27.48
C MET A 1 19.27 -23.92 -26.03
N TYR A 2 18.13 -23.34 -25.68
CA TYR A 2 17.64 -23.30 -24.32
C TYR A 2 17.04 -24.65 -23.92
N SER A 3 16.98 -24.95 -22.61
CA SER A 3 16.38 -26.19 -22.10
C SER A 3 14.86 -26.21 -22.33
N GLU A 4 14.28 -27.40 -22.24
CA GLU A 4 12.82 -27.60 -22.39
C GLU A 4 12.06 -26.89 -21.25
N GLU A 5 12.60 -26.92 -20.03
CA GLU A 5 12.08 -26.25 -18.85
C GLU A 5 12.04 -24.73 -19.06
N TRP A 6 13.11 -24.15 -19.62
CA TRP A 6 13.14 -22.72 -19.90
C TRP A 6 12.11 -22.32 -20.96
N ASN A 7 11.96 -23.12 -22.01
CA ASN A 7 10.92 -22.87 -23.01
C ASN A 7 9.51 -22.97 -22.42
N GLN A 8 9.30 -23.87 -21.45
CA GLN A 8 8.01 -23.95 -20.73
C GLN A 8 7.77 -22.71 -19.88
N VAL A 9 8.78 -22.17 -19.18
CA VAL A 9 8.68 -20.92 -18.41
C VAL A 9 8.26 -19.76 -19.32
N ILE A 10 8.91 -19.61 -20.48
CA ILE A 10 8.56 -18.55 -21.46
C ILE A 10 7.10 -18.69 -21.91
N LYS A 11 6.67 -19.89 -22.26
CA LYS A 11 5.29 -20.17 -22.69
C LYS A 11 4.24 -19.79 -21.62
N THR A 12 4.53 -20.15 -20.36
CA THR A 12 3.65 -19.82 -19.22
C THR A 12 3.59 -18.32 -18.99
N TYR A 13 4.72 -17.64 -19.09
CA TYR A 13 4.80 -16.18 -18.92
C TYR A 13 4.04 -15.44 -20.03
N GLU A 14 4.12 -15.90 -21.27
CA GLU A 14 3.36 -15.32 -22.39
C GLU A 14 1.85 -15.51 -22.19
N ALA A 15 1.41 -16.70 -21.78
CA ALA A 15 0.00 -16.97 -21.47
C ALA A 15 -0.50 -16.10 -20.30
N TYR A 16 0.31 -15.88 -19.27
CA TYR A 16 -0.01 -14.95 -18.19
C TYR A 16 -0.18 -13.51 -18.69
N LYS A 17 0.73 -13.02 -19.53
CA LYS A 17 0.64 -11.66 -20.10
C LYS A 17 -0.61 -11.47 -20.94
N GLU A 18 -0.99 -12.49 -21.72
CA GLU A 18 -2.22 -12.47 -22.53
C GLU A 18 -3.45 -12.41 -21.62
N SER A 19 -3.54 -13.27 -20.60
CA SER A 19 -4.62 -13.28 -19.61
C SER A 19 -4.74 -11.93 -18.88
N LEU A 20 -3.62 -11.34 -18.48
CA LEU A 20 -3.59 -10.02 -17.85
C LEU A 20 -4.09 -8.93 -18.80
N SER A 21 -3.75 -9.01 -20.09
CA SER A 21 -4.24 -8.06 -21.11
C SER A 21 -5.76 -8.14 -21.30
N VAL A 22 -6.34 -9.34 -21.25
CA VAL A 22 -7.79 -9.56 -21.27
C VAL A 22 -8.44 -9.01 -20.01
N PHE A 23 -7.89 -9.33 -18.83
CA PHE A 23 -8.43 -8.87 -17.55
C PHE A 23 -8.41 -7.34 -17.42
N ARG A 24 -7.39 -6.65 -17.95
CA ARG A 24 -7.34 -5.18 -17.98
C ARG A 24 -8.53 -4.53 -18.68
N LYS A 25 -9.13 -5.21 -19.67
CA LYS A 25 -10.29 -4.73 -20.44
C LYS A 25 -11.62 -5.09 -19.78
N TYR A 26 -11.60 -5.99 -18.79
CA TYR A 26 -12.81 -6.45 -18.11
C TYR A 26 -13.43 -5.32 -17.27
N SER A 27 -14.77 -5.13 -17.40
CA SER A 27 -15.48 -4.01 -16.79
C SER A 27 -15.50 -4.08 -15.26
N ASN A 28 -15.66 -5.28 -14.70
CA ASN A 28 -15.83 -5.50 -13.25
C ASN A 28 -14.51 -5.82 -12.53
N LYS A 29 -13.36 -5.60 -13.18
CA LYS A 29 -12.03 -5.92 -12.61
C LYS A 29 -11.78 -5.28 -11.23
N THR A 30 -12.25 -4.05 -11.02
CA THR A 30 -12.08 -3.34 -9.74
C THR A 30 -12.86 -4.03 -8.62
N GLU A 31 -14.09 -4.48 -8.89
CA GLU A 31 -14.91 -5.22 -7.91
C GLU A 31 -14.27 -6.58 -7.55
N ASP A 32 -13.77 -7.32 -8.54
CA ASP A 32 -13.11 -8.60 -8.30
C ASP A 32 -11.80 -8.43 -7.53
N LEU A 33 -11.00 -7.41 -7.86
CA LEU A 33 -9.78 -7.08 -7.14
C LEU A 33 -10.06 -6.64 -5.70
N SER A 34 -11.07 -5.80 -5.47
CA SER A 34 -11.49 -5.39 -4.12
C SER A 34 -11.88 -6.60 -3.26
N LYS A 35 -12.71 -7.50 -3.79
CA LYS A 35 -13.08 -8.74 -3.09
C LYS A 35 -11.85 -9.60 -2.75
N ALA A 36 -10.93 -9.74 -3.69
CA ALA A 36 -9.71 -10.52 -3.50
C ALA A 36 -8.78 -9.90 -2.44
N LEU A 37 -8.63 -8.56 -2.44
CA LEU A 37 -7.84 -7.83 -1.44
C LEU A 37 -8.38 -8.00 -0.01
N HIS A 38 -9.71 -8.11 0.16
CA HIS A 38 -10.32 -8.32 1.47
C HIS A 38 -10.22 -9.75 1.98
N ASN A 39 -9.78 -10.71 1.17
CA ASN A 39 -9.60 -12.11 1.56
C ASN A 39 -8.26 -12.37 2.26
N ILE A 40 -7.90 -11.54 3.27
CA ILE A 40 -6.62 -11.65 4.00
C ILE A 40 -6.63 -12.71 5.09
N HIS A 41 -7.81 -13.22 5.51
CA HIS A 41 -7.98 -14.15 6.62
C HIS A 41 -8.46 -15.56 6.20
N GLY A 42 -8.65 -15.81 4.91
CA GLY A 42 -9.13 -17.09 4.39
C GLY A 42 -8.08 -18.21 4.43
N SER A 43 -8.54 -19.46 4.41
CA SER A 43 -7.68 -20.65 4.36
C SER A 43 -6.87 -20.79 3.05
N SER A 44 -7.20 -20.00 2.03
CA SER A 44 -6.39 -19.83 0.81
C SER A 44 -6.09 -18.34 0.61
N ASN A 45 -5.14 -17.82 1.34
CA ASN A 45 -4.68 -16.42 1.29
C ASN A 45 -4.13 -15.99 -0.08
N LEU A 46 -4.14 -16.88 -1.07
CA LEU A 46 -3.55 -16.64 -2.38
C LEU A 46 -4.31 -15.59 -3.19
N ASP A 47 -5.60 -15.38 -2.94
CA ASP A 47 -6.41 -14.41 -3.69
C ASP A 47 -5.88 -12.98 -3.49
N CYS A 48 -5.62 -12.59 -2.22
CA CYS A 48 -5.02 -11.29 -1.92
C CYS A 48 -3.63 -11.14 -2.54
N TYR A 49 -2.79 -12.17 -2.44
CA TYR A 49 -1.48 -12.17 -3.07
C TYR A 49 -1.57 -11.98 -4.59
N TYR A 50 -2.45 -12.74 -5.27
CA TYR A 50 -2.63 -12.61 -6.72
C TYR A 50 -3.22 -11.25 -7.11
N ALA A 51 -4.12 -10.69 -6.31
CA ALA A 51 -4.64 -9.35 -6.55
C ALA A 51 -3.53 -8.29 -6.48
N LEU A 52 -2.64 -8.36 -5.46
CA LEU A 52 -1.49 -7.47 -5.34
C LEU A 52 -0.52 -7.63 -6.52
N GLU A 53 -0.22 -8.86 -6.94
CA GLU A 53 0.62 -9.12 -8.11
C GLU A 53 0.02 -8.55 -9.40
N VAL A 54 -1.29 -8.70 -9.60
CA VAL A 54 -2.01 -8.13 -10.75
C VAL A 54 -1.96 -6.60 -10.71
N LEU A 55 -2.18 -5.97 -9.54
CA LEU A 55 -2.19 -4.53 -9.36
C LEU A 55 -0.84 -3.85 -9.66
N ARG A 56 0.28 -4.57 -9.51
CA ARG A 56 1.61 -4.05 -9.92
C ARG A 56 1.67 -3.68 -11.40
N TYR A 57 0.85 -4.32 -12.22
CA TYR A 57 0.82 -4.12 -13.67
C TYR A 57 -0.43 -3.37 -14.15
N MET A 58 -1.34 -2.99 -13.26
CA MET A 58 -2.53 -2.22 -13.61
C MET A 58 -2.20 -0.73 -13.77
N PRO A 59 -2.97 -0.01 -14.62
CA PRO A 59 -2.92 1.45 -14.68
C PRO A 59 -3.21 2.09 -13.32
N ASP A 60 -2.63 3.27 -13.09
CA ASP A 60 -2.74 3.96 -11.81
C ASP A 60 -4.20 4.31 -11.47
N GLU A 61 -5.05 4.59 -12.45
CA GLU A 61 -6.48 4.88 -12.24
C GLU A 61 -7.22 3.71 -11.58
N VAL A 62 -6.86 2.47 -11.92
CA VAL A 62 -7.42 1.27 -11.28
C VAL A 62 -6.94 1.17 -9.84
N CYS A 63 -5.66 1.39 -9.60
CA CYS A 63 -5.07 1.35 -8.27
C CYS A 63 -5.59 2.48 -7.36
N ILE A 64 -5.81 3.68 -7.93
CA ILE A 64 -6.42 4.81 -7.21
C ILE A 64 -7.86 4.45 -6.78
N GLY A 65 -8.63 3.80 -7.65
CA GLY A 65 -9.97 3.33 -7.31
C GLY A 65 -10.01 2.26 -6.20
N LEU A 66 -8.89 1.62 -5.90
CA LEU A 66 -8.70 0.60 -4.85
C LEU A 66 -7.80 1.07 -3.69
N LEU A 67 -7.58 2.38 -3.57
CA LEU A 67 -6.62 2.90 -2.60
C LEU A 67 -7.04 2.59 -1.15
N ASP A 68 -8.33 2.61 -0.83
CA ASP A 68 -8.86 2.23 0.49
C ASP A 68 -8.62 0.73 0.78
N ASP A 69 -8.86 -0.13 -0.22
CA ASP A 69 -8.58 -1.57 -0.11
C ASP A 69 -7.08 -1.86 0.07
N LEU A 70 -6.23 -1.11 -0.62
CA LEU A 70 -4.77 -1.20 -0.46
C LEU A 70 -4.32 -0.77 0.95
N PHE A 71 -4.92 0.29 1.52
CA PHE A 71 -4.70 0.68 2.92
C PHE A 71 -5.16 -0.40 3.89
N TYR A 72 -6.33 -1.03 3.63
CA TYR A 72 -6.80 -2.17 4.42
C TYR A 72 -5.78 -3.31 4.45
N VAL A 73 -5.27 -3.73 3.29
CA VAL A 73 -4.24 -4.77 3.21
C VAL A 73 -2.96 -4.34 3.90
N PHE A 74 -2.51 -3.10 3.67
CA PHE A 74 -1.31 -2.55 4.29
C PHE A 74 -1.34 -2.61 5.83
N ILE A 75 -2.49 -2.33 6.44
CA ILE A 75 -2.64 -2.27 7.90
C ILE A 75 -2.93 -3.64 8.54
N TYR A 76 -3.73 -4.49 7.88
CA TYR A 76 -4.29 -5.68 8.53
C TYR A 76 -3.74 -7.01 8.01
N SER A 77 -2.85 -7.00 7.01
CA SER A 77 -2.26 -8.22 6.48
C SER A 77 -0.91 -8.55 7.15
N ASN A 78 -0.33 -9.68 6.74
CA ASN A 78 1.03 -10.04 7.12
C ASN A 78 2.07 -9.12 6.47
N ASP A 79 3.29 -9.11 7.02
CA ASP A 79 4.39 -8.22 6.60
C ASP A 79 4.67 -8.25 5.10
N SER A 80 4.61 -9.42 4.46
CA SER A 80 4.90 -9.54 3.04
C SER A 80 3.85 -8.80 2.19
N TRP A 81 2.57 -8.99 2.46
CA TRP A 81 1.49 -8.34 1.71
C TRP A 81 1.36 -6.87 2.05
N SER A 82 1.57 -6.52 3.31
CA SER A 82 1.68 -5.13 3.75
C SER A 82 2.75 -4.39 2.94
N CYS A 83 3.95 -4.96 2.78
CA CYS A 83 5.01 -4.39 1.96
C CYS A 83 4.62 -4.25 0.48
N TYR A 84 3.91 -5.23 -0.09
CA TYR A 84 3.41 -5.14 -1.47
C TYR A 84 2.38 -4.02 -1.63
N ALA A 85 1.37 -3.95 -0.75
CA ALA A 85 0.37 -2.90 -0.75
C ALA A 85 1.01 -1.51 -0.60
N LYS A 86 1.94 -1.35 0.36
CA LYS A 86 2.72 -0.12 0.54
C LYS A 86 3.45 0.28 -0.74
N SER A 87 4.10 -0.65 -1.43
CA SER A 87 4.82 -0.35 -2.66
C SER A 87 3.91 0.17 -3.78
N ILE A 88 2.67 -0.32 -3.86
CA ILE A 88 1.67 0.15 -4.83
C ILE A 88 1.20 1.55 -4.42
N ILE A 89 0.87 1.78 -3.14
CA ILE A 89 0.49 3.12 -2.63
C ILE A 89 1.58 4.15 -2.94
N LEU A 90 2.84 3.81 -2.64
CA LEU A 90 3.97 4.71 -2.89
C LEU A 90 4.21 5.00 -4.38
N ARG A 91 3.84 4.09 -5.29
CA ARG A 91 3.89 4.33 -6.73
C ARG A 91 2.92 5.44 -7.15
N LEU A 92 1.76 5.52 -6.48
CA LEU A 92 0.69 6.47 -6.79
C LEU A 92 0.94 7.88 -6.23
N VAL A 93 1.94 8.07 -5.37
CA VAL A 93 2.21 9.35 -4.71
C VAL A 93 2.41 10.47 -5.73
N ASN A 94 1.47 11.42 -5.76
CA ASN A 94 1.49 12.65 -6.56
C ASN A 94 0.69 13.77 -5.85
N ASP A 95 0.68 14.97 -6.43
CA ASP A 95 0.05 16.15 -5.83
C ASP A 95 -1.46 15.99 -5.65
N GLU A 96 -2.14 15.33 -6.59
CA GLU A 96 -3.60 15.17 -6.60
C GLU A 96 -4.09 14.22 -5.50
N LEU A 97 -3.24 13.30 -5.05
CA LEU A 97 -3.57 12.27 -4.06
C LEU A 97 -3.20 12.62 -2.62
N VAL A 98 -2.55 13.77 -2.37
CA VAL A 98 -2.15 14.20 -1.01
C VAL A 98 -3.33 14.12 -0.05
N LYS A 99 -4.46 14.73 -0.41
CA LYS A 99 -5.66 14.73 0.43
C LYS A 99 -6.21 13.33 0.65
N MET A 100 -6.33 12.52 -0.39
CA MET A 100 -6.91 11.17 -0.29
C MET A 100 -6.06 10.27 0.60
N ILE A 101 -4.74 10.27 0.43
CA ILE A 101 -3.81 9.48 1.27
C ILE A 101 -3.85 9.98 2.72
N THR A 102 -3.93 11.30 2.94
CA THR A 102 -4.07 11.88 4.28
C THR A 102 -5.36 11.46 4.97
N ASP A 103 -6.48 11.51 4.27
CA ASP A 103 -7.80 11.14 4.80
C ASP A 103 -7.82 9.65 5.16
N LEU A 104 -7.25 8.78 4.32
CA LEU A 104 -7.12 7.34 4.59
C LEU A 104 -6.20 7.07 5.78
N ALA A 105 -5.04 7.69 5.85
CA ALA A 105 -4.14 7.57 6.99
C ALA A 105 -4.84 7.91 8.31
N ASN A 106 -5.58 9.02 8.34
CA ASN A 106 -6.37 9.43 9.51
C ASN A 106 -7.52 8.46 9.82
N LYS A 107 -8.25 7.97 8.80
CA LYS A 107 -9.32 6.97 8.94
C LYS A 107 -8.80 5.71 9.63
N TYR A 108 -7.70 5.15 9.15
CA TYR A 108 -7.15 3.91 9.69
C TYR A 108 -6.52 4.11 11.07
N ALA A 109 -5.83 5.23 11.32
CA ALA A 109 -5.29 5.53 12.64
C ALA A 109 -6.36 5.75 13.71
N GLN A 110 -7.56 6.25 13.35
CA GLN A 110 -8.68 6.41 14.28
C GLN A 110 -9.37 5.08 14.63
N ASN A 111 -9.27 4.10 13.75
CA ASN A 111 -9.91 2.79 13.88
C ASN A 111 -8.98 1.71 14.47
N THR A 112 -7.74 2.06 14.81
CA THR A 112 -6.80 1.16 15.46
C THR A 112 -6.38 1.67 16.83
N THR A 113 -6.19 0.74 17.77
CA THR A 113 -5.53 0.99 19.07
C THR A 113 -4.13 0.39 19.10
N ASP A 114 -3.70 -0.23 18.02
CA ASP A 114 -2.42 -0.88 17.86
C ASP A 114 -1.34 0.17 17.49
N GLY A 115 -0.35 0.33 18.35
CA GLY A 115 0.77 1.26 18.13
C GLY A 115 1.60 0.91 16.89
N GLU A 116 1.75 -0.38 16.57
CA GLU A 116 2.46 -0.83 15.38
C GLU A 116 1.76 -0.36 14.09
N ASN A 117 0.43 -0.39 14.05
CA ASN A 117 -0.32 0.14 12.90
C ASN A 117 -0.11 1.65 12.73
N ILE A 118 -0.08 2.40 13.84
CA ILE A 118 0.20 3.85 13.81
C ILE A 118 1.61 4.13 13.31
N LYS A 119 2.59 3.35 13.76
CA LYS A 119 3.98 3.41 13.31
C LYS A 119 4.09 3.13 11.80
N ASN A 120 3.44 2.08 11.32
CA ASN A 120 3.42 1.73 9.90
C ASN A 120 2.83 2.85 9.04
N ILE A 121 1.72 3.47 9.46
CA ILE A 121 1.13 4.63 8.77
C ILE A 121 2.08 5.82 8.78
N THR A 122 2.73 6.10 9.91
CA THR A 122 3.71 7.20 10.02
C THR A 122 4.89 6.99 9.08
N GLN A 123 5.40 5.77 9.01
CA GLN A 123 6.48 5.42 8.08
C GLN A 123 6.03 5.56 6.62
N LEU A 124 4.81 5.15 6.27
CA LEU A 124 4.26 5.36 4.93
C LEU A 124 4.23 6.87 4.59
N LEU A 125 3.72 7.72 5.48
CA LEU A 125 3.66 9.17 5.26
C LEU A 125 5.05 9.80 5.15
N TYR A 126 6.03 9.32 5.93
CA TYR A 126 7.42 9.73 5.80
C TYR A 126 8.00 9.38 4.41
N GLU A 127 7.76 8.17 3.93
CA GLU A 127 8.19 7.76 2.59
C GLU A 127 7.45 8.54 1.48
N CYS A 128 6.18 8.90 1.68
CA CYS A 128 5.45 9.81 0.78
C CYS A 128 6.11 11.18 0.73
N LYS A 129 6.47 11.77 1.88
CA LYS A 129 7.19 13.04 2.01
C LYS A 129 8.53 13.00 1.27
N LEU A 130 9.31 11.92 1.37
CA LEU A 130 10.58 11.77 0.65
C LEU A 130 10.39 11.75 -0.87
N LYS A 131 9.24 11.30 -1.36
CA LYS A 131 8.90 11.29 -2.79
C LYS A 131 8.30 12.61 -3.27
N ASN A 132 7.55 13.27 -2.42
CA ASN A 132 6.83 14.49 -2.76
C ASN A 132 6.69 15.38 -1.51
N SER A 133 7.34 16.54 -1.54
CA SER A 133 7.38 17.49 -0.41
C SER A 133 6.01 18.02 0.03
N LEU A 134 4.97 17.92 -0.80
CA LEU A 134 3.61 18.28 -0.42
C LEU A 134 3.03 17.41 0.71
N TYR A 135 3.63 16.24 0.98
CA TYR A 135 3.26 15.40 2.13
C TYR A 135 3.94 15.81 3.44
N GLU A 136 4.82 16.82 3.45
CA GLU A 136 5.51 17.30 4.64
C GLU A 136 4.54 17.71 5.76
N GLU A 137 3.58 18.57 5.44
CA GLU A 137 2.58 19.02 6.41
C GLU A 137 1.74 17.84 6.92
N THR A 138 1.33 16.95 6.03
CA THR A 138 0.58 15.73 6.40
C THR A 138 1.35 14.87 7.38
N TYR A 139 2.61 14.59 7.09
CA TYR A 139 3.49 13.81 7.97
C TYR A 139 3.63 14.46 9.35
N VAL A 140 3.93 15.77 9.39
CA VAL A 140 4.12 16.51 10.64
C VAL A 140 2.83 16.54 11.48
N LEU A 141 1.69 16.85 10.89
CA LEU A 141 0.40 16.91 11.60
C LEU A 141 -0.03 15.52 12.12
N PHE A 142 0.14 14.49 11.32
CA PHE A 142 -0.14 13.12 11.71
C PHE A 142 0.76 12.68 12.87
N SER A 143 2.06 12.89 12.75
CA SER A 143 3.05 12.53 13.78
C SER A 143 2.79 13.26 15.09
N LYS A 144 2.50 14.56 15.07
CA LYS A 144 2.13 15.33 16.27
C LYS A 144 0.88 14.75 16.95
N LYS A 145 -0.14 14.40 16.18
CA LYS A 145 -1.39 13.85 16.69
C LYS A 145 -1.20 12.50 17.40
N HIS A 146 -0.29 11.67 16.92
CA HIS A 146 -0.04 10.32 17.42
C HIS A 146 1.27 10.18 18.20
N LEU A 147 1.91 11.29 18.55
CA LEU A 147 3.25 11.35 19.13
C LEU A 147 3.44 10.44 20.35
N SER A 148 2.46 10.36 21.25
CA SER A 148 2.55 9.53 22.45
C SER A 148 2.67 8.02 22.13
N ALA A 149 1.95 7.55 21.12
CA ALA A 149 2.04 6.16 20.66
C ALA A 149 3.37 5.89 19.97
N LEU A 150 3.84 6.83 19.16
CA LEU A 150 5.09 6.71 18.40
C LEU A 150 6.34 6.76 19.29
N ILE A 151 6.32 7.56 20.38
CA ILE A 151 7.41 7.57 21.37
C ILE A 151 7.44 6.25 22.15
N ALA A 152 6.29 5.70 22.53
CA ALA A 152 6.23 4.43 23.23
C ALA A 152 6.82 3.26 22.41
N GLU A 153 6.82 3.37 21.09
CA GLU A 153 7.39 2.40 20.17
C GLU A 153 8.82 2.73 19.69
N ASP A 154 9.47 3.72 20.30
CA ASP A 154 10.82 4.19 19.91
C ASP A 154 10.96 4.50 18.41
N PHE A 155 9.88 5.07 17.82
CA PHE A 155 9.86 5.32 16.37
C PHE A 155 10.72 6.51 15.95
N PHE A 156 10.80 7.55 16.80
CA PHE A 156 11.56 8.75 16.51
C PHE A 156 12.93 8.72 17.18
N ASP A 157 13.96 9.16 16.45
CA ASP A 157 15.19 9.62 17.07
C ASP A 157 15.02 11.02 17.69
N ASP A 158 16.01 11.46 18.48
CA ASP A 158 15.96 12.74 19.18
C ASP A 158 15.87 13.95 18.23
N GLU A 159 16.43 13.86 17.04
CA GLU A 159 16.43 14.96 16.07
C GLU A 159 15.08 15.09 15.36
N GLU A 160 14.50 13.97 14.92
CA GLU A 160 13.20 13.94 14.26
C GLU A 160 12.07 14.33 15.23
N TYR A 161 12.15 13.89 16.48
CA TYR A 161 11.24 14.30 17.54
C TYR A 161 11.23 15.82 17.74
N ARG A 162 12.43 16.44 17.84
CA ARG A 162 12.57 17.90 17.95
C ARG A 162 12.02 18.63 16.75
N TYR A 163 12.27 18.12 15.55
CA TYR A 163 11.72 18.69 14.33
C TYR A 163 10.20 18.71 14.33
N ILE A 164 9.55 17.58 14.65
CA ILE A 164 8.08 17.45 14.66
C ILE A 164 7.43 18.35 15.71
N ILE A 165 8.06 18.51 16.89
CA ILE A 165 7.52 19.39 17.97
C ILE A 165 7.60 20.86 17.58
N ASN A 166 8.64 21.27 16.87
CA ASN A 166 8.92 22.67 16.57
C ASN A 166 8.35 23.12 15.21
N ALA A 167 7.87 22.20 14.36
CA ALA A 167 7.22 22.51 13.09
C ALA A 167 5.74 22.82 13.29
#